data_e34dcbb1f7fbde05acbc5c5367192349
#
_entry.id   e34dcbb1f7fbde05acbc5c5367192349
#
_cell.length_a   1.000
_cell.length_b   1.000
_cell.length_c   1.000
_cell.angle_alpha   90.00
_cell.angle_beta   90.00
_cell.angle_gamma   90.00
#
_symmetry.space_group_name_H-M   'P 1'
#
loop_
_entity.id
_entity.type
_entity.pdbx_description
1 polymer ?
#
loop_
_entity_poly.entity_id
_entity_poly.type
_entity_poly.pdbx_seq_one_letter_code
_entity_poly.pdbx_strand_id
1 'polypeptide(L)'
;MQPKPELYSSHYAQWFKDPDVIAAYPSRPPYAEAAIQFLSELATDRPRRALDIGCGTGDIARRLAPLIDLVDAVDFSAGMIETGRHLPGGTASNVRWRIGAVEDVPLDPPYALVTAGESLHWMNWEVVLPRLADALSPHGSLAIVGRDWEGPPGVRTHIRPVLMRHSAVRVWQDVDLLSELQSRELFTVLGSRRFGPDPWEPTVEQYLECRHSQRSFARSAMGETAARAFDAELRQVLTELCVSGAIQCLSDTLQLSVETTVTWGRPPGGQNTR
;
A
#
# COMPACT_ATOMS: atom_id res chain seq x y z
N MET A 1 13.35 -4.97 -23.45
CA MET A 1 12.05 -4.80 -22.74
C MET A 1 11.72 -3.32 -22.68
N GLN A 2 10.45 -2.91 -22.79
CA GLN A 2 10.09 -1.49 -22.65
C GLN A 2 10.40 -1.01 -21.23
N PRO A 3 10.91 0.22 -21.04
CA PRO A 3 11.20 0.74 -19.71
C PRO A 3 9.90 0.78 -18.87
N LYS A 4 10.06 0.60 -17.57
CA LYS A 4 8.98 0.73 -16.60
C LYS A 4 8.44 2.17 -16.63
N PRO A 5 7.11 2.40 -16.44
CA PRO A 5 6.56 3.76 -16.38
C PRO A 5 7.34 4.64 -15.39
N GLU A 6 7.64 5.88 -15.76
CA GLU A 6 8.41 6.80 -14.92
C GLU A 6 7.77 7.00 -13.53
N LEU A 7 6.44 7.01 -13.49
CA LEU A 7 5.65 7.10 -12.25
C LEU A 7 6.04 6.01 -11.22
N TYR A 8 6.48 4.86 -11.68
CA TYR A 8 6.87 3.70 -10.88
C TYR A 8 8.39 3.59 -10.68
N SER A 9 9.14 4.66 -10.94
CA SER A 9 10.59 4.69 -10.68
C SER A 9 10.89 4.46 -9.20
N SER A 10 11.88 3.60 -8.92
CA SER A 10 12.38 3.33 -7.55
C SER A 10 12.92 4.59 -6.86
N HIS A 11 13.31 5.61 -7.63
CA HIS A 11 13.70 6.91 -7.08
C HIS A 11 12.60 7.51 -6.18
N TYR A 12 11.35 7.34 -6.58
CA TYR A 12 10.22 7.85 -5.79
C TYR A 12 9.94 7.04 -4.51
N ALA A 13 10.42 5.80 -4.41
CA ALA A 13 10.30 5.02 -3.18
C ALA A 13 11.13 5.61 -2.03
N GLN A 14 12.18 6.40 -2.31
CA GLN A 14 13.03 7.00 -1.27
C GLN A 14 12.25 7.93 -0.32
N TRP A 15 11.11 8.49 -0.75
CA TRP A 15 10.24 9.30 0.11
C TRP A 15 9.69 8.53 1.31
N PHE A 16 9.61 7.19 1.26
CA PHE A 16 9.22 6.38 2.40
C PHE A 16 10.30 6.26 3.49
N LYS A 17 11.49 6.89 3.30
CA LYS A 17 12.51 7.10 4.34
C LYS A 17 12.42 8.48 4.99
N ASP A 18 11.57 9.34 4.46
CA ASP A 18 11.37 10.69 4.97
C ASP A 18 10.68 10.66 6.34
N PRO A 19 11.22 11.33 7.38
CA PRO A 19 10.62 11.32 8.71
C PRO A 19 9.18 11.85 8.75
N ASP A 20 8.83 12.86 7.94
CA ASP A 20 7.49 13.43 7.91
C ASP A 20 6.49 12.43 7.29
N VAL A 21 6.90 11.73 6.21
CA VAL A 21 6.09 10.67 5.61
C VAL A 21 5.88 9.52 6.58
N ILE A 22 6.95 9.08 7.28
CA ILE A 22 6.87 8.01 8.28
C ILE A 22 5.92 8.39 9.42
N ALA A 23 6.02 9.61 9.95
CA ALA A 23 5.16 10.10 11.02
C ALA A 23 3.68 10.18 10.61
N ALA A 24 3.40 10.57 9.37
CA ALA A 24 2.06 10.69 8.82
C ALA A 24 1.44 9.33 8.39
N TYR A 25 2.27 8.31 8.17
CA TYR A 25 1.84 7.03 7.58
C TYR A 25 0.76 6.28 8.37
N PRO A 26 0.75 6.26 9.72
CA PRO A 26 -0.31 5.63 10.50
C PRO A 26 -1.71 6.24 10.32
N SER A 27 -1.81 7.43 9.72
CA SER A 27 -3.11 8.07 9.42
C SER A 27 -3.81 7.48 8.19
N ARG A 28 -3.16 6.59 7.44
CA ARG A 28 -3.79 5.90 6.30
C ARG A 28 -4.90 4.98 6.78
N PRO A 29 -6.03 4.90 6.04
CA PRO A 29 -7.08 3.94 6.38
C PRO A 29 -6.52 2.50 6.32
N PRO A 30 -6.95 1.60 7.21
CA PRO A 30 -6.54 0.20 7.16
C PRO A 30 -7.14 -0.50 5.93
N TYR A 31 -6.55 -1.62 5.52
CA TYR A 31 -7.20 -2.54 4.60
C TYR A 31 -8.43 -3.16 5.26
N ALA A 32 -9.45 -3.51 4.46
CA ALA A 32 -10.67 -4.17 4.95
C ALA A 32 -10.34 -5.45 5.75
N GLU A 33 -11.00 -5.66 6.90
CA GLU A 33 -10.76 -6.87 7.70
C GLU A 33 -11.07 -8.15 6.92
N ALA A 34 -12.16 -8.14 6.15
CA ALA A 34 -12.51 -9.27 5.30
C ALA A 34 -11.46 -9.57 4.21
N ALA A 35 -10.70 -8.56 3.77
CA ALA A 35 -9.57 -8.77 2.84
C ALA A 35 -8.41 -9.49 3.55
N ILE A 36 -8.10 -9.15 4.80
CA ILE A 36 -7.06 -9.82 5.59
C ILE A 36 -7.44 -11.28 5.85
N GLN A 37 -8.69 -11.55 6.19
CA GLN A 37 -9.21 -12.92 6.35
C GLN A 37 -9.05 -13.71 5.04
N PHE A 38 -9.47 -13.12 3.92
CA PHE A 38 -9.32 -13.72 2.60
C PHE A 38 -7.85 -14.00 2.21
N LEU A 39 -6.95 -13.07 2.50
CA LEU A 39 -5.52 -13.29 2.29
C LEU A 39 -5.02 -14.52 3.08
N SER A 40 -5.50 -14.71 4.30
CA SER A 40 -5.16 -15.90 5.08
C SER A 40 -5.69 -17.20 4.46
N GLU A 41 -6.86 -17.15 3.79
CA GLU A 41 -7.44 -18.30 3.08
C GLU A 41 -6.64 -18.69 1.83
N LEU A 42 -5.99 -17.73 1.16
CA LEU A 42 -5.10 -17.99 0.03
C LEU A 42 -3.84 -18.77 0.43
N ALA A 43 -3.41 -18.71 1.69
CA ALA A 43 -2.26 -19.45 2.20
C ALA A 43 -2.65 -20.91 2.50
N THR A 44 -2.80 -21.75 1.47
CA THR A 44 -3.26 -23.13 1.59
C THR A 44 -2.17 -24.13 1.93
N ASP A 45 -0.93 -23.90 1.48
CA ASP A 45 0.20 -24.80 1.73
C ASP A 45 0.69 -24.71 3.20
N ARG A 46 1.29 -25.79 3.67
CA ARG A 46 1.82 -25.89 5.04
C ARG A 46 3.35 -25.99 5.06
N PRO A 47 4.03 -25.31 5.99
CA PRO A 47 3.47 -24.35 6.97
C PRO A 47 2.87 -23.12 6.26
N ARG A 48 1.85 -22.50 6.86
CA ARG A 48 1.23 -21.30 6.33
C ARG A 48 2.13 -20.09 6.59
N ARG A 49 3.09 -19.88 5.70
CA ARG A 49 4.04 -18.78 5.78
C ARG A 49 3.70 -17.71 4.77
N ALA A 50 3.70 -16.46 5.20
CA ALA A 50 3.55 -15.32 4.30
C ALA A 50 4.82 -14.47 4.25
N LEU A 51 5.00 -13.80 3.12
CA LEU A 51 5.98 -12.75 2.89
C LEU A 51 5.24 -11.48 2.51
N ASP A 52 5.34 -10.42 3.32
CA ASP A 52 4.76 -9.10 3.01
C ASP A 52 5.88 -8.18 2.49
N ILE A 53 5.86 -7.88 1.19
CA ILE A 53 6.90 -7.12 0.51
C ILE A 53 6.57 -5.63 0.41
N GLY A 54 7.52 -4.76 0.79
CA GLY A 54 7.28 -3.34 0.96
C GLY A 54 6.19 -3.12 2.01
N CYS A 55 6.34 -3.79 3.14
CA CYS A 55 5.30 -3.88 4.17
C CYS A 55 4.99 -2.54 4.85
N GLY A 56 5.85 -1.52 4.70
CA GLY A 56 5.71 -0.25 5.41
C GLY A 56 5.66 -0.45 6.91
N THR A 57 4.63 0.07 7.56
CA THR A 57 4.38 -0.16 8.99
C THR A 57 3.70 -1.51 9.28
N GLY A 58 3.55 -2.38 8.28
CA GLY A 58 3.05 -3.75 8.42
C GLY A 58 1.55 -3.87 8.65
N ASP A 59 0.74 -3.05 8.03
CA ASP A 59 -0.73 -3.16 8.20
C ASP A 59 -1.23 -4.56 7.81
N ILE A 60 -0.75 -5.13 6.70
CA ILE A 60 -1.07 -6.51 6.32
C ILE A 60 -0.37 -7.49 7.25
N ALA A 61 0.95 -7.39 7.43
CA ALA A 61 1.75 -8.35 8.18
C ALA A 61 1.24 -8.55 9.62
N ARG A 62 1.01 -7.46 10.35
CA ARG A 62 0.57 -7.48 11.76
C ARG A 62 -0.82 -8.12 11.91
N ARG A 63 -1.70 -7.91 10.95
CA ARG A 63 -3.08 -8.43 10.97
C ARG A 63 -3.19 -9.85 10.42
N LEU A 64 -2.26 -10.27 9.56
CA LEU A 64 -2.14 -11.67 9.15
C LEU A 64 -1.54 -12.55 10.25
N ALA A 65 -0.67 -12.03 11.11
CA ALA A 65 0.05 -12.81 12.11
C ALA A 65 -0.84 -13.71 12.99
N PRO A 66 -2.00 -13.29 13.50
CA PRO A 66 -2.87 -14.18 14.27
C PRO A 66 -3.56 -15.28 13.45
N LEU A 67 -3.50 -15.22 12.12
CA LEU A 67 -4.25 -16.10 11.20
C LEU A 67 -3.38 -17.16 10.54
N ILE A 68 -2.04 -17.02 10.58
CA ILE A 68 -1.08 -17.89 9.89
C ILE A 68 0.13 -18.20 10.78
N ASP A 69 0.97 -19.17 10.35
CA ASP A 69 2.05 -19.68 11.20
C ASP A 69 3.21 -18.69 11.34
N LEU A 70 3.56 -17.96 10.26
CA LEU A 70 4.69 -17.03 10.25
C LEU A 70 4.52 -15.96 9.17
N VAL A 71 4.92 -14.73 9.48
CA VAL A 71 4.98 -13.61 8.53
C VAL A 71 6.41 -13.06 8.49
N ASP A 72 7.03 -13.08 7.33
CA ASP A 72 8.22 -12.26 7.04
C ASP A 72 7.74 -10.91 6.48
N ALA A 73 8.01 -9.82 7.18
CA ALA A 73 7.64 -8.46 6.79
C ALA A 73 8.90 -7.69 6.35
N VAL A 74 9.00 -7.39 5.07
CA VAL A 74 10.19 -6.79 4.44
C VAL A 74 9.89 -5.37 3.99
N ASP A 75 10.69 -4.42 4.45
CA ASP A 75 10.69 -3.04 3.94
C ASP A 75 12.10 -2.47 3.94
N PHE A 76 12.40 -1.63 2.94
CA PHE A 76 13.72 -0.98 2.84
C PHE A 76 13.85 0.24 3.77
N SER A 77 12.76 0.73 4.34
CA SER A 77 12.71 1.84 5.30
C SER A 77 12.76 1.32 6.74
N ALA A 78 13.90 1.54 7.39
CA ALA A 78 14.06 1.20 8.81
C ALA A 78 13.06 1.94 9.71
N GLY A 79 12.74 3.21 9.37
CA GLY A 79 11.77 4.00 10.13
C GLY A 79 10.35 3.47 10.02
N MET A 80 9.92 2.98 8.85
CA MET A 80 8.63 2.31 8.69
C MET A 80 8.54 1.05 9.57
N ILE A 81 9.57 0.19 9.54
CA ILE A 81 9.61 -1.01 10.37
C ILE A 81 9.60 -0.67 11.85
N GLU A 82 10.39 0.32 12.27
CA GLU A 82 10.42 0.73 13.67
C GLU A 82 9.05 1.25 14.14
N THR A 83 8.39 2.08 13.34
CA THR A 83 7.00 2.49 13.59
C THR A 83 6.08 1.29 13.69
N GLY A 84 6.18 0.35 12.74
CA GLY A 84 5.35 -0.85 12.70
C GLY A 84 5.46 -1.73 13.94
N ARG A 85 6.67 -1.86 14.49
CA ARG A 85 6.92 -2.61 15.74
C ARG A 85 6.19 -2.04 16.95
N HIS A 86 5.94 -0.73 16.98
CA HIS A 86 5.23 -0.06 18.07
C HIS A 86 3.71 -0.04 17.90
N LEU A 87 3.20 -0.40 16.72
CA LEU A 87 1.77 -0.48 16.47
C LEU A 87 1.17 -1.80 16.97
N PRO A 88 -0.16 -1.89 17.21
CA PRO A 88 -0.82 -3.12 17.64
C PRO A 88 -0.47 -4.31 16.74
N GLY A 89 -0.08 -5.43 17.34
CA GLY A 89 0.38 -6.63 16.63
C GLY A 89 1.83 -6.61 16.15
N GLY A 90 2.54 -5.47 16.29
CA GLY A 90 3.93 -5.32 15.82
C GLY A 90 4.97 -6.13 16.60
N THR A 91 4.63 -6.55 17.82
CA THR A 91 5.48 -7.39 18.68
C THR A 91 5.09 -8.87 18.68
N ALA A 92 4.19 -9.27 17.77
CA ALA A 92 3.80 -10.68 17.66
C ALA A 92 5.02 -11.56 17.35
N SER A 93 5.18 -12.67 18.09
CA SER A 93 6.37 -13.54 18.02
C SER A 93 6.55 -14.22 16.65
N ASN A 94 5.48 -14.29 15.87
CA ASN A 94 5.47 -14.87 14.52
C ASN A 94 5.55 -13.81 13.42
N VAL A 95 5.86 -12.55 13.72
CA VAL A 95 6.23 -11.52 12.73
C VAL A 95 7.74 -11.32 12.76
N ARG A 96 8.39 -11.59 11.64
CA ARG A 96 9.83 -11.37 11.47
C ARG A 96 10.05 -10.15 10.60
N TRP A 97 10.40 -9.04 11.22
CA TRP A 97 10.72 -7.80 10.55
C TRP A 97 12.11 -7.83 9.92
N ARG A 98 12.21 -7.50 8.63
CA ARG A 98 13.46 -7.48 7.87
C ARG A 98 13.64 -6.13 7.19
N ILE A 99 14.75 -5.46 7.46
CA ILE A 99 15.10 -4.19 6.82
C ILE A 99 15.95 -4.49 5.58
N GLY A 100 15.48 -4.09 4.42
CA GLY A 100 16.20 -4.23 3.15
C GLY A 100 15.25 -4.19 1.96
N ALA A 101 15.82 -3.99 0.77
CA ALA A 101 15.07 -4.13 -0.46
C ALA A 101 14.75 -5.61 -0.70
N VAL A 102 13.53 -5.90 -1.14
CA VAL A 102 13.12 -7.29 -1.43
C VAL A 102 13.96 -7.92 -2.54
N GLU A 103 14.59 -7.10 -3.36
CA GLU A 103 15.55 -7.50 -4.39
C GLU A 103 16.76 -8.24 -3.80
N ASP A 104 17.22 -7.83 -2.62
CA ASP A 104 18.52 -8.23 -2.06
C ASP A 104 18.40 -9.01 -0.75
N VAL A 105 17.37 -8.73 0.06
CA VAL A 105 17.23 -9.32 1.40
C VAL A 105 17.12 -10.85 1.32
N PRO A 106 17.80 -11.62 2.17
CA PRO A 106 17.64 -13.07 2.21
C PRO A 106 16.18 -13.45 2.51
N LEU A 107 15.57 -14.27 1.67
CA LEU A 107 14.26 -14.87 1.87
C LEU A 107 14.42 -16.26 2.49
N ASP A 108 13.37 -16.73 3.15
CA ASP A 108 13.35 -18.05 3.81
C ASP A 108 12.14 -18.87 3.28
N PRO A 109 12.19 -19.29 1.98
CA PRO A 109 11.10 -20.03 1.33
C PRO A 109 10.91 -21.43 1.96
N PRO A 110 9.79 -22.11 1.65
CA PRO A 110 8.72 -21.69 0.76
C PRO A 110 7.68 -20.81 1.45
N TYR A 111 7.03 -19.92 0.68
CA TYR A 111 5.90 -19.09 1.14
C TYR A 111 4.58 -19.55 0.51
N ALA A 112 3.57 -19.78 1.34
CA ALA A 112 2.22 -20.08 0.88
C ALA A 112 1.49 -18.85 0.33
N LEU A 113 1.93 -17.66 0.76
CA LEU A 113 1.40 -16.38 0.32
C LEU A 113 2.52 -15.34 0.25
N VAL A 114 2.53 -14.55 -0.80
CA VAL A 114 3.27 -13.27 -0.85
C VAL A 114 2.25 -12.15 -0.98
N THR A 115 2.35 -11.09 -0.17
CA THR A 115 1.50 -9.91 -0.26
C THR A 115 2.31 -8.69 -0.69
N ALA A 116 1.71 -7.85 -1.53
CA ALA A 116 2.24 -6.57 -1.98
C ALA A 116 1.15 -5.50 -1.84
N GLY A 117 1.10 -4.85 -0.68
CA GLY A 117 0.12 -3.80 -0.37
C GLY A 117 0.60 -2.44 -0.88
N GLU A 118 0.10 -1.97 -2.03
CA GLU A 118 0.49 -0.69 -2.64
C GLU A 118 2.02 -0.50 -2.75
N SER A 119 2.77 -1.59 -3.00
CA SER A 119 4.24 -1.59 -2.95
C SER A 119 4.92 -2.08 -4.22
N LEU A 120 4.37 -3.08 -4.93
CA LEU A 120 5.01 -3.76 -6.06
C LEU A 120 5.44 -2.81 -7.18
N HIS A 121 4.71 -1.72 -7.39
CA HIS A 121 5.01 -0.73 -8.41
C HIS A 121 6.35 0.02 -8.17
N TRP A 122 6.90 0.00 -6.97
CA TRP A 122 8.20 0.60 -6.66
C TRP A 122 9.40 -0.31 -6.94
N MET A 123 9.18 -1.62 -7.03
CA MET A 123 10.22 -2.64 -7.07
C MET A 123 10.75 -2.87 -8.49
N ASN A 124 11.93 -3.43 -8.62
CA ASN A 124 12.44 -3.90 -9.91
C ASN A 124 11.77 -5.22 -10.29
N TRP A 125 10.76 -5.15 -11.15
CA TRP A 125 9.95 -6.33 -11.53
C TRP A 125 10.78 -7.45 -12.16
N GLU A 126 11.82 -7.10 -12.94
CA GLU A 126 12.70 -8.08 -13.62
C GLU A 126 13.52 -8.91 -12.62
N VAL A 127 13.79 -8.35 -11.43
CA VAL A 127 14.51 -9.02 -10.35
C VAL A 127 13.54 -9.67 -9.37
N VAL A 128 12.52 -8.92 -8.94
CA VAL A 128 11.64 -9.34 -7.85
C VAL A 128 10.70 -10.47 -8.28
N LEU A 129 10.06 -10.38 -9.44
CA LEU A 129 9.02 -11.37 -9.80
C LEU A 129 9.57 -12.79 -10.02
N PRO A 130 10.71 -13.01 -10.71
CA PRO A 130 11.33 -14.34 -10.76
C PRO A 130 11.72 -14.85 -9.36
N ARG A 131 12.28 -13.97 -8.52
CA ARG A 131 12.66 -14.32 -7.15
C ARG A 131 11.46 -14.73 -6.29
N LEU A 132 10.30 -14.07 -6.47
CA LEU A 132 9.07 -14.45 -5.80
C LEU A 132 8.50 -15.76 -6.36
N ALA A 133 8.60 -15.99 -7.66
CA ALA A 133 8.18 -17.25 -8.27
C ALA A 133 8.92 -18.45 -7.66
N ASP A 134 10.24 -18.31 -7.47
CA ASP A 134 11.09 -19.34 -6.86
C ASP A 134 10.84 -19.50 -5.35
N ALA A 135 10.37 -18.44 -4.68
CA ALA A 135 10.09 -18.45 -3.25
C ALA A 135 8.69 -18.96 -2.89
N LEU A 136 7.76 -18.98 -3.84
CA LEU A 136 6.41 -19.49 -3.62
C LEU A 136 6.40 -21.02 -3.50
N SER A 137 5.57 -21.51 -2.59
CA SER A 137 5.24 -22.95 -2.50
C SER A 137 4.42 -23.42 -3.73
N PRO A 138 4.24 -24.74 -3.95
CA PRO A 138 3.57 -25.27 -5.13
C PRO A 138 2.19 -24.64 -5.42
N HIS A 139 1.38 -24.39 -4.38
CA HIS A 139 0.06 -23.75 -4.51
C HIS A 139 0.07 -22.30 -4.00
N GLY A 140 1.25 -21.76 -3.67
CA GLY A 140 1.40 -20.39 -3.17
C GLY A 140 1.02 -19.35 -4.22
N SER A 141 0.59 -18.17 -3.75
CA SER A 141 0.16 -17.06 -4.61
C SER A 141 0.82 -15.75 -4.22
N LEU A 142 1.02 -14.87 -5.21
CA LEU A 142 1.29 -13.45 -5.00
C LEU A 142 -0.05 -12.71 -5.03
N ALA A 143 -0.36 -11.98 -3.96
CA ALA A 143 -1.53 -11.12 -3.83
C ALA A 143 -1.12 -9.65 -3.89
N ILE A 144 -1.59 -8.94 -4.90
CA ILE A 144 -1.47 -7.49 -5.06
C ILE A 144 -2.69 -6.87 -4.38
N VAL A 145 -2.45 -6.03 -3.37
CA VAL A 145 -3.50 -5.45 -2.54
C VAL A 145 -3.52 -3.94 -2.72
N GLY A 146 -4.67 -3.40 -3.08
CA GLY A 146 -4.90 -1.97 -3.24
C GLY A 146 -6.02 -1.46 -2.35
N ARG A 147 -6.00 -0.15 -2.04
CA ARG A 147 -7.05 0.57 -1.31
C ARG A 147 -7.61 1.69 -2.17
N ASP A 148 -8.92 1.86 -2.13
CA ASP A 148 -9.60 3.05 -2.60
C ASP A 148 -10.29 3.75 -1.42
N TRP A 149 -9.85 4.96 -1.10
CA TRP A 149 -10.30 5.78 0.03
C TRP A 149 -10.55 7.24 -0.37
N GLU A 150 -10.60 7.50 -1.67
CA GLU A 150 -10.79 8.86 -2.18
C GLU A 150 -12.23 9.37 -2.03
N GLY A 151 -13.11 8.53 -1.52
CA GLY A 151 -14.52 8.85 -1.34
C GLY A 151 -15.36 8.72 -2.62
N PRO A 152 -16.66 9.00 -2.55
CA PRO A 152 -17.57 8.91 -3.69
C PRO A 152 -17.21 9.92 -4.80
N PRO A 153 -17.68 9.71 -6.04
CA PRO A 153 -17.35 10.56 -7.19
C PRO A 153 -17.56 12.06 -6.95
N GLY A 154 -18.63 12.45 -6.23
CA GLY A 154 -18.89 13.85 -5.90
C GLY A 154 -17.78 14.47 -5.03
N VAL A 155 -17.25 13.74 -4.06
CA VAL A 155 -16.15 14.17 -3.21
C VAL A 155 -14.86 14.28 -4.01
N ARG A 156 -14.54 13.25 -4.81
CA ARG A 156 -13.33 13.23 -5.67
C ARG A 156 -13.29 14.44 -6.60
N THR A 157 -14.41 14.81 -7.20
CA THR A 157 -14.50 15.95 -8.13
C THR A 157 -14.08 17.27 -7.47
N HIS A 158 -14.37 17.47 -6.18
CA HIS A 158 -13.99 18.68 -5.46
C HIS A 158 -12.56 18.65 -4.91
N ILE A 159 -12.11 17.49 -4.46
CA ILE A 159 -10.77 17.34 -3.86
C ILE A 159 -9.68 17.29 -4.95
N ARG A 160 -9.91 16.60 -6.07
CA ARG A 160 -8.91 16.40 -7.13
C ARG A 160 -8.27 17.72 -7.64
N PRO A 161 -8.98 18.82 -7.88
CA PRO A 161 -8.36 20.08 -8.29
C PRO A 161 -7.34 20.63 -7.29
N VAL A 162 -7.63 20.50 -5.97
CA VAL A 162 -6.69 20.89 -4.89
C VAL A 162 -5.44 20.02 -4.96
N LEU A 163 -5.62 18.69 -5.03
CA LEU A 163 -4.50 17.75 -5.14
C LEU A 163 -3.62 18.06 -6.36
N MET A 164 -4.23 18.29 -7.52
CA MET A 164 -3.49 18.60 -8.76
C MET A 164 -2.70 19.91 -8.65
N ARG A 165 -3.26 20.93 -8.00
CA ARG A 165 -2.63 22.26 -7.84
C ARG A 165 -1.40 22.18 -6.94
N HIS A 166 -1.48 21.44 -5.86
CA HIS A 166 -0.48 21.40 -4.80
C HIS A 166 0.51 20.22 -4.89
N SER A 167 0.27 19.26 -5.79
CA SER A 167 1.18 18.12 -5.95
C SER A 167 2.62 18.58 -6.24
N ALA A 168 3.56 18.12 -5.43
CA ALA A 168 4.99 18.29 -5.69
C ALA A 168 5.46 17.47 -6.91
N VAL A 169 4.68 16.46 -7.32
CA VAL A 169 4.97 15.62 -8.49
C VAL A 169 4.07 16.04 -9.65
N ARG A 170 4.70 16.45 -10.75
CA ARG A 170 4.00 16.99 -11.94
C ARG A 170 3.58 15.92 -12.95
N VAL A 171 4.03 14.67 -12.78
CA VAL A 171 3.71 13.56 -13.69
C VAL A 171 2.41 12.92 -13.24
N TRP A 172 1.33 13.20 -13.97
CA TRP A 172 0.04 12.55 -13.80
C TRP A 172 -0.16 11.58 -14.97
N GLN A 173 0.09 10.30 -14.72
CA GLN A 173 -0.20 9.23 -15.67
C GLN A 173 -1.16 8.26 -14.98
N ASP A 174 -2.28 7.97 -15.63
CA ASP A 174 -3.12 6.85 -15.24
C ASP A 174 -2.42 5.57 -15.70
N VAL A 175 -1.65 4.97 -14.80
CA VAL A 175 -0.97 3.70 -15.04
C VAL A 175 -1.63 2.64 -14.19
N ASP A 176 -2.25 1.67 -14.84
CA ASP A 176 -2.77 0.49 -14.16
C ASP A 176 -1.66 -0.56 -14.04
N LEU A 177 -1.25 -0.82 -12.80
CA LEU A 177 -0.18 -1.79 -12.48
C LEU A 177 -0.49 -3.18 -13.04
N LEU A 178 -1.73 -3.64 -12.92
CA LEU A 178 -2.11 -4.99 -13.37
C LEU A 178 -2.03 -5.11 -14.89
N SER A 179 -2.55 -4.12 -15.61
CA SER A 179 -2.45 -4.05 -17.07
C SER A 179 -0.99 -4.03 -17.54
N GLU A 180 -0.13 -3.27 -16.86
CA GLU A 180 1.31 -3.23 -17.14
C GLU A 180 1.98 -4.59 -16.92
N LEU A 181 1.71 -5.25 -15.80
CA LEU A 181 2.29 -6.56 -15.50
C LEU A 181 1.80 -7.65 -16.46
N GLN A 182 0.51 -7.63 -16.83
CA GLN A 182 -0.07 -8.60 -17.77
C GLN A 182 0.44 -8.39 -19.20
N SER A 183 0.51 -7.13 -19.67
CA SER A 183 1.01 -6.81 -21.03
C SER A 183 2.48 -7.21 -21.22
N ARG A 184 3.24 -7.30 -20.13
CA ARG A 184 4.64 -7.74 -20.09
C ARG A 184 4.81 -9.23 -19.78
N GLU A 185 3.71 -9.96 -19.63
CA GLU A 185 3.72 -11.37 -19.23
C GLU A 185 4.42 -11.65 -17.89
N LEU A 186 4.40 -10.65 -16.98
CA LEU A 186 5.05 -10.71 -15.67
C LEU A 186 4.15 -11.20 -14.54
N PHE A 187 2.85 -11.34 -14.79
CA PHE A 187 1.89 -11.80 -13.80
C PHE A 187 0.67 -12.46 -14.45
N THR A 188 0.38 -13.71 -14.05
CA THR A 188 -0.82 -14.41 -14.44
C THR A 188 -1.87 -14.29 -13.35
N VAL A 189 -2.95 -13.56 -13.61
CA VAL A 189 -4.06 -13.39 -12.67
C VAL A 189 -4.86 -14.67 -12.56
N LEU A 190 -5.07 -15.16 -11.33
CA LEU A 190 -5.96 -16.30 -11.00
C LEU A 190 -7.31 -15.83 -10.50
N GLY A 191 -7.40 -14.64 -9.94
CA GLY A 191 -8.65 -14.04 -9.53
C GLY A 191 -8.46 -12.64 -8.94
N SER A 192 -9.58 -11.96 -8.76
CA SER A 192 -9.65 -10.65 -8.11
C SER A 192 -10.93 -10.53 -7.30
N ARG A 193 -10.85 -9.90 -6.12
CA ARG A 193 -12.00 -9.70 -5.24
C ARG A 193 -11.91 -8.34 -4.56
N ARG A 194 -13.06 -7.67 -4.47
CA ARG A 194 -13.22 -6.40 -3.76
C ARG A 194 -13.93 -6.63 -2.44
N PHE A 195 -13.51 -5.90 -1.42
CA PHE A 195 -14.02 -5.95 -0.05
C PHE A 195 -14.36 -4.54 0.42
N GLY A 196 -15.37 -4.42 1.23
CA GLY A 196 -15.92 -3.15 1.67
C GLY A 196 -17.13 -2.73 0.82
N PRO A 197 -17.55 -1.45 0.87
CA PRO A 197 -16.88 -0.36 1.57
C PRO A 197 -16.97 -0.49 3.11
N ASP A 198 -15.83 -0.35 3.79
CA ASP A 198 -15.76 -0.30 5.24
C ASP A 198 -15.76 1.16 5.72
N PRO A 199 -16.37 1.50 6.86
CA PRO A 199 -16.31 2.85 7.41
C PRO A 199 -14.88 3.30 7.66
N TRP A 200 -14.57 4.55 7.29
CA TRP A 200 -13.36 5.24 7.66
C TRP A 200 -13.73 6.66 8.12
N GLU A 201 -13.49 6.93 9.38
CA GLU A 201 -13.98 8.10 10.08
C GLU A 201 -12.83 8.96 10.62
N PRO A 202 -11.99 9.55 9.73
CA PRO A 202 -10.91 10.41 10.16
C PRO A 202 -11.45 11.77 10.63
N THR A 203 -10.77 12.40 11.57
CA THR A 203 -10.90 13.84 11.72
C THR A 203 -10.34 14.55 10.48
N VAL A 204 -10.68 15.83 10.30
CA VAL A 204 -10.11 16.63 9.21
C VAL A 204 -8.58 16.62 9.28
N GLU A 205 -7.99 16.74 10.48
CA GLU A 205 -6.54 16.71 10.65
C GLU A 205 -5.93 15.35 10.30
N GLN A 206 -6.57 14.24 10.69
CA GLN A 206 -6.13 12.90 10.29
C GLN A 206 -6.21 12.70 8.77
N TYR A 207 -7.22 13.26 8.11
CA TYR A 207 -7.32 13.23 6.66
C TYR A 207 -6.18 14.01 5.98
N LEU A 208 -5.82 15.20 6.51
CA LEU A 208 -4.68 15.98 6.03
C LEU A 208 -3.35 15.19 6.22
N GLU A 209 -3.14 14.61 7.42
CA GLU A 209 -1.98 13.76 7.68
C GLU A 209 -1.94 12.56 6.71
N CYS A 210 -3.08 11.92 6.46
CA CYS A 210 -3.15 10.84 5.47
C CYS A 210 -2.67 11.32 4.08
N ARG A 211 -3.01 12.54 3.65
CA ARG A 211 -2.49 13.11 2.40
C ARG A 211 -0.98 13.36 2.45
N HIS A 212 -0.46 13.88 3.57
CA HIS A 212 0.98 14.09 3.75
C HIS A 212 1.79 12.78 3.81
N SER A 213 1.16 11.64 4.08
CA SER A 213 1.79 10.33 3.98
C SER A 213 2.08 9.90 2.53
N GLN A 214 1.54 10.61 1.55
CA GLN A 214 1.78 10.36 0.13
C GLN A 214 2.95 11.22 -0.35
N ARG A 215 3.87 10.64 -1.16
CA ARG A 215 5.05 11.36 -1.68
C ARG A 215 4.74 12.70 -2.34
N SER A 216 3.61 12.77 -3.05
CA SER A 216 3.20 13.98 -3.80
C SER A 216 2.83 15.15 -2.90
N PHE A 217 2.57 14.87 -1.63
CA PHE A 217 2.14 15.83 -0.62
C PHE A 217 3.02 15.79 0.64
N ALA A 218 4.16 15.09 0.61
CA ALA A 218 5.13 15.11 1.71
C ALA A 218 5.55 16.56 2.01
N ARG A 219 5.50 16.97 3.29
CA ARG A 219 5.82 18.35 3.69
C ARG A 219 7.22 18.76 3.27
N SER A 220 8.17 17.85 3.39
CA SER A 220 9.55 18.06 2.92
C SER A 220 9.65 18.26 1.41
N ALA A 221 8.80 17.59 0.61
CA ALA A 221 8.76 17.76 -0.85
C ALA A 221 8.07 19.06 -1.27
N MET A 222 7.04 19.47 -0.56
CA MET A 222 6.28 20.69 -0.85
C MET A 222 6.99 21.95 -0.36
N GLY A 223 7.70 21.86 0.75
CA GLY A 223 8.19 22.98 1.53
C GLY A 223 7.07 23.59 2.42
N GLU A 224 7.48 24.21 3.52
CA GLU A 224 6.58 24.63 4.60
C GLU A 224 5.44 25.57 4.15
N THR A 225 5.76 26.55 3.30
CA THR A 225 4.75 27.52 2.81
C THR A 225 3.70 26.85 1.92
N ALA A 226 4.11 25.96 0.99
CA ALA A 226 3.19 25.28 0.11
C ALA A 226 2.37 24.23 0.87
N ALA A 227 2.96 23.53 1.84
CA ALA A 227 2.25 22.59 2.69
C ALA A 227 1.15 23.28 3.51
N ARG A 228 1.44 24.44 4.12
CA ARG A 228 0.42 25.21 4.82
C ARG A 228 -0.69 25.72 3.91
N ALA A 229 -0.37 26.15 2.69
CA ALA A 229 -1.36 26.57 1.72
C ALA A 229 -2.26 25.39 1.28
N PHE A 230 -1.68 24.22 1.05
CA PHE A 230 -2.40 22.97 0.77
C PHE A 230 -3.36 22.61 1.91
N ASP A 231 -2.88 22.61 3.16
CA ASP A 231 -3.70 22.28 4.33
C ASP A 231 -4.88 23.24 4.47
N ALA A 232 -4.65 24.53 4.28
CA ALA A 232 -5.70 25.55 4.39
C ALA A 232 -6.78 25.36 3.30
N GLU A 233 -6.37 25.16 2.05
CA GLU A 233 -7.31 24.98 0.94
C GLU A 233 -8.08 23.65 1.06
N LEU A 234 -7.39 22.54 1.39
CA LEU A 234 -8.05 21.25 1.53
C LEU A 234 -9.02 21.24 2.71
N ARG A 235 -8.67 21.86 3.84
CA ARG A 235 -9.57 22.03 4.99
C ARG A 235 -10.80 22.83 4.62
N GLN A 236 -10.65 23.91 3.85
CA GLN A 236 -11.79 24.70 3.34
C GLN A 236 -12.72 23.84 2.49
N VAL A 237 -12.19 23.11 1.51
CA VAL A 237 -13.00 22.24 0.62
C VAL A 237 -13.72 21.15 1.43
N LEU A 238 -13.05 20.50 2.39
CA LEU A 238 -13.68 19.51 3.26
C LEU A 238 -14.82 20.11 4.08
N THR A 239 -14.63 21.32 4.61
CA THR A 239 -15.68 22.06 5.34
C THR A 239 -16.88 22.34 4.44
N GLU A 240 -16.66 22.82 3.22
CA GLU A 240 -17.72 23.08 2.23
C GLU A 240 -18.50 21.80 1.86
N LEU A 241 -17.80 20.67 1.71
CA LEU A 241 -18.41 19.37 1.46
C LEU A 241 -19.25 18.87 2.65
N CYS A 242 -18.83 19.16 3.88
CA CYS A 242 -19.63 18.88 5.08
C CYS A 242 -20.89 19.76 5.12
N VAL A 243 -20.73 21.06 4.91
CA VAL A 243 -21.85 22.03 4.95
C VAL A 243 -22.89 21.75 3.86
N SER A 244 -22.44 21.34 2.66
CA SER A 244 -23.34 20.99 1.55
C SER A 244 -24.00 19.61 1.72
N GLY A 245 -23.53 18.79 2.68
CA GLY A 245 -24.02 17.42 2.86
C GLY A 245 -23.45 16.42 1.84
N ALA A 246 -22.46 16.82 1.03
CA ALA A 246 -21.78 15.91 0.10
C ALA A 246 -20.90 14.86 0.84
N ILE A 247 -20.43 15.21 2.05
CA ILE A 247 -19.87 14.30 3.05
C ILE A 247 -20.72 14.44 4.32
N GLN A 248 -21.10 13.32 4.92
CA GLN A 248 -21.64 13.36 6.27
C GLN A 248 -20.50 13.65 7.25
N CYS A 249 -20.72 14.60 8.14
CA CYS A 249 -19.74 14.99 9.15
C CYS A 249 -20.40 14.98 10.55
N LEU A 250 -19.73 14.33 11.48
CA LEU A 250 -20.13 14.29 12.89
C LEU A 250 -19.07 15.04 13.68
N SER A 251 -19.39 16.26 14.11
CA SER A 251 -18.42 17.20 14.70
C SER A 251 -17.29 17.48 13.72
N ASP A 252 -16.05 17.08 14.02
CA ASP A 252 -14.85 17.21 13.18
C ASP A 252 -14.49 15.94 12.39
N THR A 253 -15.34 14.90 12.47
CA THR A 253 -15.10 13.59 11.87
C THR A 253 -15.82 13.44 10.53
N LEU A 254 -15.08 13.10 9.50
CA LEU A 254 -15.58 12.84 8.15
C LEU A 254 -16.09 11.39 8.06
N GLN A 255 -17.32 11.20 7.61
CA GLN A 255 -17.88 9.86 7.36
C GLN A 255 -17.51 9.41 5.95
N LEU A 256 -16.37 8.78 5.82
CA LEU A 256 -15.84 8.25 4.57
C LEU A 256 -15.86 6.72 4.58
N SER A 257 -15.42 6.13 3.49
CA SER A 257 -15.27 4.69 3.38
C SER A 257 -13.99 4.32 2.64
N VAL A 258 -13.53 3.08 2.89
CA VAL A 258 -12.41 2.48 2.19
C VAL A 258 -12.85 1.16 1.56
N GLU A 259 -12.45 0.95 0.31
CA GLU A 259 -12.55 -0.35 -0.36
C GLU A 259 -11.16 -0.97 -0.49
N THR A 260 -11.07 -2.28 -0.36
CA THR A 260 -9.84 -3.05 -0.58
C THR A 260 -10.03 -4.00 -1.74
N THR A 261 -9.12 -3.96 -2.71
CA THR A 261 -9.09 -4.93 -3.81
C THR A 261 -7.89 -5.86 -3.61
N VAL A 262 -8.14 -7.16 -3.66
CA VAL A 262 -7.10 -8.21 -3.66
C VAL A 262 -7.14 -8.88 -5.03
N THR A 263 -6.04 -8.77 -5.78
CA THR A 263 -5.85 -9.52 -7.03
C THR A 263 -4.71 -10.51 -6.81
N TRP A 264 -4.98 -11.78 -6.96
CA TRP A 264 -3.99 -12.84 -6.74
C TRP A 264 -3.67 -13.60 -7.99
N GLY A 265 -2.48 -14.17 -8.01
CA GLY A 265 -1.99 -14.90 -9.16
C GLY A 265 -0.56 -15.38 -8.94
N ARG A 266 0.14 -15.64 -10.04
CA ARG A 266 1.53 -16.09 -10.00
C ARG A 266 2.40 -15.28 -10.95
N PRO A 267 3.60 -14.88 -10.55
CA PRO A 267 4.61 -14.44 -11.50
C PRO A 267 5.05 -15.64 -12.36
N PRO A 268 5.54 -15.43 -13.59
CA PRO A 268 6.05 -16.50 -14.42
C PRO A 268 7.20 -17.20 -13.69
N GLY A 269 7.25 -18.51 -13.76
CA GLY A 269 8.34 -19.31 -13.20
C GLY A 269 9.66 -18.84 -13.76
N GLY A 270 10.69 -18.69 -12.92
CA GLY A 270 12.05 -18.46 -13.39
C GLY A 270 12.38 -19.57 -14.41
N GLN A 271 12.88 -19.19 -15.59
CA GLN A 271 13.44 -20.18 -16.49
C GLN A 271 14.60 -20.81 -15.72
N ASN A 272 14.43 -22.02 -15.24
CA ASN A 272 15.53 -22.88 -14.82
C ASN A 272 16.43 -23.05 -16.04
N THR A 273 17.38 -22.15 -16.24
CA THR A 273 18.55 -22.43 -17.05
C THR A 273 19.29 -23.55 -16.30
N ARG A 274 18.98 -24.78 -16.72
CA ARG A 274 19.78 -25.96 -16.40
C ARG A 274 21.19 -25.83 -16.97
#